data_b0c060587952e322eb9239533b94bbcf
#
_entry.id   b0c060587952e322eb9239533b94bbcf
#
_cell.length_a   1.000
_cell.length_b   1.000
_cell.length_c   1.000
_cell.angle_alpha   90.00
_cell.angle_beta   90.00
_cell.angle_gamma   90.00
#
_symmetry.space_group_name_H-M   'P 1'
#
loop_
_entity.id
_entity.type
_entity.pdbx_description
1 polymer ?
#
loop_
_entity_poly.entity_id
_entity_poly.type
_entity_poly.pdbx_seq_one_letter_code
_entity_poly.pdbx_strand_id
1 'polypeptide(L)'
;AKLGHRVTLIGNVGVDNGSDYIFKAMEQHGVNTAGVRRCAGEDTGSSFIFLAPNGESVIAILSGANASLTPDDITSNERLFDNAGYCLIQTEIPLESAKVTAITARRHHAKTIIKPSSCDYLPDSIVANADILVPNEHELAIIETEGKTMEDKAAHLLERGAGCVIVTQGEHGCYLRGQNVEC
;
A
#
# COMPACT_ATOMS: atom_id res chain seq x y z
N ALA A 1 5.90 12.61 -6.95
CA ALA A 1 5.84 13.88 -7.66
C ALA A 1 6.72 14.95 -6.98
N LYS A 2 6.49 15.33 -5.71
CA LYS A 2 7.27 16.39 -5.01
C LYS A 2 8.79 16.15 -4.98
N LEU A 3 9.24 14.91 -5.05
CA LEU A 3 10.66 14.53 -5.10
C LEU A 3 11.22 14.45 -6.54
N GLY A 4 10.52 14.99 -7.54
CA GLY A 4 10.98 15.05 -8.92
C GLY A 4 10.66 13.81 -9.78
N HIS A 5 9.93 12.84 -9.26
CA HIS A 5 9.53 11.64 -10.01
C HIS A 5 8.18 11.82 -10.71
N ARG A 6 8.01 11.19 -11.86
CA ARG A 6 6.69 11.02 -12.49
C ARG A 6 5.90 10.00 -11.69
N VAL A 7 4.70 10.39 -11.27
CA VAL A 7 3.81 9.53 -10.47
C VAL A 7 2.46 9.41 -11.17
N THR A 8 1.96 8.18 -11.28
CA THR A 8 0.61 7.87 -11.71
C THR A 8 -0.11 7.17 -10.58
N LEU A 9 -1.36 7.55 -10.31
CA LEU A 9 -2.19 6.93 -9.28
C LEU A 9 -3.30 6.10 -9.94
N ILE A 10 -3.50 4.90 -9.42
CA ILE A 10 -4.66 4.04 -9.70
C ILE A 10 -5.44 3.89 -8.41
N GLY A 11 -6.75 4.09 -8.45
CA GLY A 11 -7.63 3.99 -7.28
C GLY A 11 -9.02 4.49 -7.56
N ASN A 12 -9.87 4.45 -6.54
CA ASN A 12 -11.26 4.90 -6.63
C ASN A 12 -11.51 6.03 -5.64
N VAL A 13 -12.39 6.96 -6.02
CA VAL A 13 -12.94 8.01 -5.15
C VAL A 13 -14.44 8.11 -5.37
N GLY A 14 -15.16 8.69 -4.44
CA GLY A 14 -16.59 9.01 -4.61
C GLY A 14 -16.83 10.17 -5.57
N VAL A 15 -18.11 10.57 -5.67
CA VAL A 15 -18.53 11.78 -6.37
C VAL A 15 -18.96 12.80 -5.32
N ASP A 16 -17.99 13.41 -4.65
CA ASP A 16 -18.19 14.30 -3.50
C ASP A 16 -17.08 15.38 -3.43
N ASN A 17 -17.23 16.30 -2.48
CA ASN A 17 -16.27 17.38 -2.25
C ASN A 17 -14.89 16.85 -1.84
N GLY A 18 -14.80 15.66 -1.20
CA GLY A 18 -13.55 15.02 -0.82
C GLY A 18 -12.75 14.64 -2.05
N SER A 19 -13.40 14.03 -3.04
CA SER A 19 -12.76 13.69 -4.31
C SER A 19 -12.27 14.92 -5.08
N ASP A 20 -13.03 16.00 -5.10
CA ASP A 20 -12.64 17.26 -5.76
C ASP A 20 -11.38 17.85 -5.12
N TYR A 21 -11.33 17.83 -3.78
CA TYR A 21 -10.13 18.25 -3.04
C TYR A 21 -8.91 17.38 -3.40
N ILE A 22 -9.08 16.05 -3.45
CA ILE A 22 -8.00 15.11 -3.80
C ILE A 22 -7.49 15.38 -5.22
N PHE A 23 -8.38 15.48 -6.21
CA PHE A 23 -7.97 15.76 -7.59
C PHE A 23 -7.20 17.08 -7.72
N LYS A 24 -7.69 18.14 -7.07
CA LYS A 24 -7.01 19.43 -7.04
C LYS A 24 -5.61 19.33 -6.43
N ALA A 25 -5.46 18.60 -5.33
CA ALA A 25 -4.15 18.40 -4.68
C ALA A 25 -3.20 17.59 -5.58
N MET A 26 -3.68 16.57 -6.26
CA MET A 26 -2.89 15.76 -7.18
C MET A 26 -2.41 16.58 -8.39
N GLU A 27 -3.30 17.38 -8.99
CA GLU A 27 -2.98 18.27 -10.09
C GLU A 27 -1.90 19.28 -9.71
N GLN A 28 -2.03 19.92 -8.55
CA GLN A 28 -1.03 20.87 -8.02
C GLN A 28 0.37 20.24 -7.87
N HIS A 29 0.45 18.94 -7.68
CA HIS A 29 1.70 18.22 -7.51
C HIS A 29 2.13 17.41 -8.75
N GLY A 30 1.42 17.57 -9.87
CA GLY A 30 1.76 16.90 -11.14
C GLY A 30 1.61 15.39 -11.09
N VAL A 31 0.67 14.86 -10.27
CA VAL A 31 0.33 13.44 -10.25
C VAL A 31 -0.63 13.12 -11.39
N ASN A 32 -0.29 12.14 -12.22
CA ASN A 32 -1.19 11.64 -13.25
C ASN A 32 -2.34 10.83 -12.60
N THR A 33 -3.57 11.25 -12.81
CA THR A 33 -4.78 10.65 -12.25
C THR A 33 -5.59 9.85 -13.27
N ALA A 34 -5.01 9.50 -14.41
CA ALA A 34 -5.70 8.76 -15.48
C ALA A 34 -6.24 7.40 -15.05
N GLY A 35 -5.67 6.80 -13.99
CA GLY A 35 -6.13 5.56 -13.37
C GLY A 35 -7.09 5.76 -12.19
N VAL A 36 -7.51 6.99 -11.89
CA VAL A 36 -8.43 7.27 -10.76
C VAL A 36 -9.86 7.34 -11.26
N ARG A 37 -10.71 6.43 -10.78
CA ARG A 37 -12.13 6.36 -11.13
C ARG A 37 -12.99 7.07 -10.08
N ARG A 38 -13.99 7.85 -10.54
CA ARG A 38 -15.06 8.38 -9.70
C ARG A 38 -16.23 7.40 -9.68
N CYS A 39 -16.58 6.91 -8.51
CA CYS A 39 -17.64 5.92 -8.30
C CYS A 39 -18.93 6.62 -7.87
N ALA A 40 -19.94 6.62 -8.75
CA ALA A 40 -21.23 7.17 -8.42
C ALA A 40 -21.94 6.33 -7.34
N GLY A 41 -22.51 7.00 -6.35
CA GLY A 41 -23.23 6.35 -5.25
C GLY A 41 -22.32 5.87 -4.11
N GLU A 42 -21.03 6.12 -4.18
CA GLU A 42 -20.06 5.84 -3.11
C GLU A 42 -19.44 7.14 -2.60
N ASP A 43 -19.09 7.16 -1.32
CA ASP A 43 -18.34 8.26 -0.73
C ASP A 43 -16.82 8.03 -0.92
N THR A 44 -16.06 9.11 -1.00
CA THR A 44 -14.59 9.03 -0.95
C THR A 44 -14.13 8.47 0.39
N GLY A 45 -13.17 7.54 0.36
CA GLY A 45 -12.56 6.98 1.57
C GLY A 45 -12.06 8.09 2.50
N SER A 46 -12.31 7.94 3.79
CA SER A 46 -11.95 8.94 4.80
C SER A 46 -11.50 8.29 6.10
N SER A 47 -10.74 9.02 6.88
CA SER A 47 -10.30 8.58 8.20
C SER A 47 -10.54 9.67 9.25
N PHE A 48 -10.87 9.24 10.47
CA PHE A 48 -11.02 10.08 11.63
C PHE A 48 -9.96 9.71 12.65
N ILE A 49 -9.14 10.67 13.01
CA ILE A 49 -8.04 10.46 13.95
C ILE A 49 -8.43 11.09 15.28
N PHE A 50 -8.56 10.27 16.31
CA PHE A 50 -8.83 10.67 17.68
C PHE A 50 -7.51 10.68 18.44
N LEU A 51 -7.09 11.86 18.89
CA LEU A 51 -5.85 12.04 19.68
C LEU A 51 -6.17 12.13 21.17
N ALA A 52 -5.56 11.27 21.96
CA ALA A 52 -5.60 11.36 23.41
C ALA A 52 -4.57 12.39 23.93
N PRO A 53 -4.77 12.94 25.15
CA PRO A 53 -3.84 13.91 25.73
C PRO A 53 -2.40 13.40 25.92
N ASN A 54 -2.21 12.08 26.00
CA ASN A 54 -0.90 11.41 26.09
C ASN A 54 -0.21 11.21 24.73
N GLY A 55 -0.84 11.68 23.62
CA GLY A 55 -0.31 11.53 22.26
C GLY A 55 -0.68 10.23 21.55
N GLU A 56 -1.35 9.31 22.23
CA GLU A 56 -1.89 8.10 21.57
C GLU A 56 -3.01 8.45 20.59
N SER A 57 -3.10 7.73 19.49
CA SER A 57 -4.14 7.96 18.49
C SER A 57 -4.93 6.67 18.21
N VAL A 58 -6.23 6.86 18.00
CA VAL A 58 -7.12 5.84 17.44
C VAL A 58 -7.60 6.35 16.10
N ILE A 59 -7.48 5.52 15.06
CA ILE A 59 -7.88 5.87 13.69
C ILE A 59 -9.08 5.02 13.30
N ALA A 60 -10.21 5.68 13.03
CA ALA A 60 -11.37 5.04 12.43
C ALA A 60 -11.33 5.27 10.91
N ILE A 61 -11.34 4.20 10.14
CA ILE A 61 -11.25 4.23 8.67
C ILE A 61 -12.62 3.88 8.07
N LEU A 62 -13.09 4.73 7.17
CA LEU A 62 -14.21 4.46 6.27
C LEU A 62 -13.63 4.24 4.87
N SER A 63 -13.62 3.01 4.42
CA SER A 63 -13.01 2.64 3.13
C SER A 63 -13.64 3.34 1.93
N GLY A 64 -14.98 3.59 1.97
CA GLY A 64 -15.70 4.22 0.86
C GLY A 64 -15.35 3.55 -0.48
N ALA A 65 -15.17 4.33 -1.52
CA ALA A 65 -14.84 3.86 -2.86
C ALA A 65 -13.54 3.04 -2.95
N ASN A 66 -12.64 3.09 -1.96
CA ASN A 66 -11.46 2.21 -1.95
C ASN A 66 -11.87 0.73 -1.93
N ALA A 67 -12.97 0.40 -1.22
CA ALA A 67 -13.47 -0.97 -1.11
C ALA A 67 -14.01 -1.53 -2.44
N SER A 68 -14.34 -0.68 -3.39
CA SER A 68 -14.87 -1.07 -4.70
C SER A 68 -13.81 -1.16 -5.80
N LEU A 69 -12.53 -0.98 -5.48
CA LEU A 69 -11.47 -1.17 -6.47
C LEU A 69 -11.33 -2.67 -6.81
N THR A 70 -11.62 -3.03 -8.05
CA THR A 70 -11.65 -4.41 -8.52
C THR A 70 -10.35 -4.80 -9.26
N PRO A 71 -10.05 -6.12 -9.39
CA PRO A 71 -8.99 -6.60 -10.29
C PRO A 71 -9.16 -6.12 -11.73
N ASP A 72 -10.39 -5.98 -12.23
CA ASP A 72 -10.68 -5.49 -13.58
C ASP A 72 -10.31 -4.01 -13.73
N ASP A 73 -10.47 -3.20 -12.68
CA ASP A 73 -10.00 -1.81 -12.69
C ASP A 73 -8.48 -1.75 -12.86
N ILE A 74 -7.74 -2.67 -12.26
CA ILE A 74 -6.28 -2.75 -12.40
C ILE A 74 -5.90 -3.18 -13.82
N THR A 75 -6.50 -4.27 -14.33
CA THR A 75 -6.16 -4.80 -15.67
C THR A 75 -6.56 -3.85 -16.78
N SER A 76 -7.66 -3.11 -16.64
CA SER A 76 -8.08 -2.07 -17.58
C SER A 76 -7.09 -0.90 -17.65
N ASN A 77 -6.31 -0.71 -16.60
CA ASN A 77 -5.28 0.32 -16.47
C ASN A 77 -3.85 -0.23 -16.67
N GLU A 78 -3.69 -1.44 -17.20
CA GLU A 78 -2.40 -2.13 -17.31
C GLU A 78 -1.32 -1.29 -18.01
N ARG A 79 -1.68 -0.50 -19.03
CA ARG A 79 -0.74 0.39 -19.75
C ARG A 79 -0.10 1.46 -18.86
N LEU A 80 -0.70 1.78 -17.71
CA LEU A 80 -0.13 2.74 -16.77
C LEU A 80 1.10 2.20 -16.04
N PHE A 81 1.34 0.88 -16.11
CA PHE A 81 2.54 0.24 -15.57
C PHE A 81 3.72 0.27 -16.55
N ASP A 82 3.49 0.64 -17.84
CA ASP A 82 4.54 0.71 -18.83
C ASP A 82 5.61 1.72 -18.41
N ASN A 83 6.86 1.28 -18.38
CA ASN A 83 8.02 2.06 -17.95
C ASN A 83 7.99 2.55 -16.49
N ALA A 84 7.15 1.97 -15.64
CA ALA A 84 7.20 2.21 -14.21
C ALA A 84 8.45 1.51 -13.62
N GLY A 85 9.28 2.24 -12.89
CA GLY A 85 10.40 1.63 -12.16
C GLY A 85 9.95 1.01 -10.85
N TYR A 86 8.92 1.60 -10.23
CA TYR A 86 8.37 1.16 -8.93
C TYR A 86 6.85 1.23 -8.95
N CYS A 87 6.23 0.30 -8.22
CA CYS A 87 4.81 0.28 -7.90
C CYS A 87 4.64 0.21 -6.38
N LEU A 88 4.09 1.29 -5.79
CA LEU A 88 3.75 1.34 -4.37
C LEU A 88 2.31 0.88 -4.21
N ILE A 89 2.10 -0.09 -3.33
CA ILE A 89 0.80 -0.72 -3.09
C ILE A 89 0.45 -0.60 -1.61
N GLN A 90 -0.73 -0.07 -1.30
CA GLN A 90 -1.31 -0.12 0.02
C GLN A 90 -2.42 -1.19 0.07
N THR A 91 -2.65 -1.81 1.21
CA THR A 91 -3.68 -2.83 1.38
C THR A 91 -5.00 -2.30 1.94
N GLU A 92 -5.21 -0.99 1.93
CA GLU A 92 -6.50 -0.35 2.24
C GLU A 92 -7.51 -0.45 1.07
N ILE A 93 -7.30 -1.43 0.21
CA ILE A 93 -8.12 -1.84 -0.93
C ILE A 93 -8.37 -3.35 -0.81
N PRO A 94 -9.29 -3.94 -1.58
CA PRO A 94 -9.46 -5.40 -1.59
C PRO A 94 -8.14 -6.12 -1.89
N LEU A 95 -7.78 -7.11 -1.06
CA LEU A 95 -6.50 -7.84 -1.17
C LEU A 95 -6.33 -8.51 -2.55
N GLU A 96 -7.41 -8.94 -3.19
CA GLU A 96 -7.34 -9.49 -4.54
C GLU A 96 -6.88 -8.44 -5.56
N SER A 97 -7.32 -7.21 -5.43
CA SER A 97 -6.87 -6.08 -6.26
C SER A 97 -5.40 -5.73 -5.97
N ALA A 98 -4.98 -5.74 -4.69
CA ALA A 98 -3.59 -5.56 -4.32
C ALA A 98 -2.69 -6.65 -4.92
N LYS A 99 -3.13 -7.91 -4.88
CA LYS A 99 -2.44 -9.05 -5.49
C LYS A 99 -2.30 -8.88 -7.00
N VAL A 100 -3.40 -8.57 -7.72
CA VAL A 100 -3.37 -8.37 -9.17
C VAL A 100 -2.46 -7.18 -9.52
N THR A 101 -2.47 -6.11 -8.72
CA THR A 101 -1.56 -4.97 -8.88
C THR A 101 -0.10 -5.41 -8.79
N ALA A 102 0.27 -6.19 -7.76
CA ALA A 102 1.65 -6.65 -7.58
C ALA A 102 2.10 -7.56 -8.74
N ILE A 103 1.26 -8.49 -9.16
CA ILE A 103 1.54 -9.38 -10.31
C ILE A 103 1.71 -8.56 -11.61
N THR A 104 0.83 -7.60 -11.85
CA THR A 104 0.88 -6.75 -13.04
C THR A 104 2.14 -5.88 -13.05
N ALA A 105 2.47 -5.25 -11.92
CA ALA A 105 3.70 -4.47 -11.77
C ALA A 105 4.95 -5.30 -12.14
N ARG A 106 5.06 -6.51 -11.61
CA ARG A 106 6.18 -7.41 -11.89
C ARG A 106 6.23 -7.85 -13.36
N ARG A 107 5.09 -8.10 -14.02
CA ARG A 107 5.05 -8.39 -15.46
C ARG A 107 5.60 -7.23 -16.29
N HIS A 108 5.41 -5.99 -15.83
CA HIS A 108 5.96 -4.78 -16.45
C HIS A 108 7.34 -4.39 -15.89
N HIS A 109 8.03 -5.31 -15.19
CA HIS A 109 9.36 -5.13 -14.61
C HIS A 109 9.48 -3.99 -13.58
N ALA A 110 8.35 -3.51 -13.04
CA ALA A 110 8.36 -2.56 -11.94
C ALA A 110 8.64 -3.28 -10.61
N LYS A 111 9.49 -2.68 -9.78
CA LYS A 111 9.73 -3.15 -8.40
C LYS A 111 8.53 -2.83 -7.53
N THR A 112 8.06 -3.82 -6.78
CA THR A 112 6.90 -3.67 -5.91
C THR A 112 7.32 -3.29 -4.49
N ILE A 113 6.69 -2.25 -3.95
CA ILE A 113 6.82 -1.83 -2.56
C ILE A 113 5.43 -1.94 -1.95
N ILE A 114 5.26 -2.83 -0.97
CA ILE A 114 3.95 -3.11 -0.38
C ILE A 114 3.91 -2.62 1.08
N LYS A 115 2.93 -1.76 1.39
CA LYS A 115 2.60 -1.32 2.75
C LYS A 115 1.36 -2.09 3.21
N PRO A 116 1.48 -3.02 4.18
CA PRO A 116 0.36 -3.83 4.66
C PRO A 116 -0.48 -3.07 5.70
N SER A 117 -1.20 -2.03 5.26
CA SER A 117 -2.06 -1.22 6.11
C SER A 117 -3.44 -1.85 6.25
N SER A 118 -4.04 -1.78 7.45
CA SER A 118 -5.46 -2.13 7.70
C SER A 118 -5.88 -3.52 7.19
N CYS A 119 -5.02 -4.51 7.26
CA CYS A 119 -5.33 -5.90 6.93
C CYS A 119 -5.06 -6.82 8.12
N ASP A 120 -5.95 -7.81 8.32
CA ASP A 120 -5.84 -8.78 9.41
C ASP A 120 -4.86 -9.93 9.10
N TYR A 121 -4.51 -10.08 7.83
CA TYR A 121 -3.52 -11.05 7.33
C TYR A 121 -3.01 -10.63 5.96
N LEU A 122 -1.86 -11.14 5.57
CA LEU A 122 -1.29 -10.90 4.24
C LEU A 122 -1.06 -12.25 3.54
N PRO A 123 -1.78 -12.56 2.45
CA PRO A 123 -1.63 -13.83 1.72
C PRO A 123 -0.23 -14.01 1.13
N ASP A 124 0.26 -15.26 1.08
CA ASP A 124 1.55 -15.59 0.46
C ASP A 124 1.65 -15.12 -1.00
N SER A 125 0.51 -15.12 -1.71
CA SER A 125 0.44 -14.60 -3.08
C SER A 125 0.71 -13.09 -3.19
N ILE A 126 0.60 -12.33 -2.10
CA ILE A 126 1.02 -10.92 -2.03
C ILE A 126 2.46 -10.83 -1.53
N VAL A 127 2.79 -11.55 -0.44
CA VAL A 127 4.14 -11.55 0.14
C VAL A 127 5.19 -11.95 -0.89
N ALA A 128 4.98 -13.04 -1.64
CA ALA A 128 5.89 -13.52 -2.69
C ALA A 128 6.02 -12.58 -3.89
N ASN A 129 5.13 -11.60 -4.02
CA ASN A 129 5.19 -10.57 -5.05
C ASN A 129 5.70 -9.21 -4.52
N ALA A 130 6.15 -9.12 -3.26
CA ALA A 130 6.75 -7.94 -2.69
C ALA A 130 8.28 -7.96 -2.89
N ASP A 131 8.82 -7.08 -3.72
CA ASP A 131 10.27 -6.84 -3.73
C ASP A 131 10.70 -6.18 -2.41
N ILE A 132 9.84 -5.29 -1.86
CA ILE A 132 10.04 -4.66 -0.56
C ILE A 132 8.69 -4.66 0.18
N LEU A 133 8.66 -5.23 1.38
CA LEU A 133 7.51 -5.19 2.28
C LEU A 133 7.80 -4.23 3.43
N VAL A 134 6.91 -3.27 3.70
CA VAL A 134 7.17 -2.17 4.64
C VAL A 134 6.08 -2.10 5.73
N PRO A 135 6.02 -3.06 6.66
CA PRO A 135 5.15 -2.97 7.84
C PRO A 135 5.72 -2.02 8.89
N ASN A 136 4.88 -1.50 9.77
CA ASN A 136 5.31 -1.08 11.08
C ASN A 136 5.31 -2.26 12.07
N GLU A 137 5.76 -2.08 13.31
CA GLU A 137 5.82 -3.14 14.32
C GLU A 137 4.45 -3.78 14.59
N HIS A 138 3.38 -2.97 14.63
CA HIS A 138 2.02 -3.43 14.85
C HIS A 138 1.50 -4.25 13.66
N GLU A 139 1.67 -3.74 12.45
CA GLU A 139 1.31 -4.44 11.21
C GLU A 139 2.07 -5.75 11.07
N LEU A 140 3.37 -5.76 11.38
CA LEU A 140 4.19 -6.97 11.38
C LEU A 140 3.63 -8.04 12.32
N ALA A 141 3.20 -7.63 13.53
CA ALA A 141 2.63 -8.56 14.51
C ALA A 141 1.32 -9.19 14.03
N ILE A 142 0.56 -8.48 13.19
CA ILE A 142 -0.72 -8.96 12.62
C ILE A 142 -0.48 -9.89 11.42
N ILE A 143 0.36 -9.47 10.46
CA ILE A 143 0.54 -10.22 9.21
C ILE A 143 1.45 -11.43 9.34
N GLU A 144 2.24 -11.50 10.44
CA GLU A 144 3.10 -12.62 10.76
C GLU A 144 2.97 -12.99 12.24
N THR A 145 2.31 -14.13 12.49
CA THR A 145 2.04 -14.61 13.84
C THR A 145 3.09 -15.59 14.35
N GLU A 146 3.88 -16.18 13.47
CA GLU A 146 4.99 -17.05 13.84
C GLU A 146 6.24 -16.22 14.17
N GLY A 147 7.07 -16.73 15.07
CA GLY A 147 8.24 -16.00 15.56
C GLY A 147 7.98 -15.19 16.82
N LYS A 148 9.01 -15.10 17.67
CA LYS A 148 8.92 -14.43 18.98
C LYS A 148 9.42 -13.00 18.92
N THR A 149 10.36 -12.71 18.05
CA THR A 149 10.96 -11.40 17.89
C THR A 149 10.56 -10.76 16.54
N MET A 150 10.81 -9.49 16.40
CA MET A 150 10.63 -8.77 15.13
C MET A 150 11.53 -9.38 14.04
N GLU A 151 12.75 -9.75 14.40
CA GLU A 151 13.73 -10.35 13.51
C GLU A 151 13.27 -11.74 13.01
N ASP A 152 12.68 -12.58 13.92
CA ASP A 152 12.11 -13.86 13.53
C ASP A 152 10.97 -13.68 12.53
N LYS A 153 10.05 -12.76 12.81
CA LYS A 153 8.91 -12.45 11.95
C LYS A 153 9.35 -11.93 10.57
N ALA A 154 10.33 -11.04 10.54
CA ALA A 154 10.90 -10.56 9.29
C ALA A 154 11.57 -11.69 8.50
N ALA A 155 12.24 -12.62 9.17
CA ALA A 155 12.82 -13.81 8.53
C ALA A 155 11.75 -14.70 7.89
N HIS A 156 10.66 -14.99 8.61
CA HIS A 156 9.56 -15.80 8.08
C HIS A 156 8.91 -15.13 6.84
N LEU A 157 8.76 -13.80 6.83
CA LEU A 157 8.26 -13.10 5.64
C LEU A 157 9.21 -13.25 4.43
N LEU A 158 10.53 -13.30 4.64
CA LEU A 158 11.49 -13.63 3.57
C LEU A 158 11.33 -15.07 3.09
N GLU A 159 11.14 -16.04 4.00
CA GLU A 159 10.86 -17.44 3.67
C GLU A 159 9.56 -17.60 2.88
N ARG A 160 8.53 -16.77 3.17
CA ARG A 160 7.28 -16.69 2.41
C ARG A 160 7.44 -16.00 1.05
N GLY A 161 8.63 -15.51 0.70
CA GLY A 161 9.01 -15.03 -0.62
C GLY A 161 9.16 -13.51 -0.77
N ALA A 162 9.08 -12.72 0.28
CA ALA A 162 9.41 -11.30 0.22
C ALA A 162 10.90 -11.11 -0.13
N GLY A 163 11.21 -10.13 -0.97
CA GLY A 163 12.61 -9.84 -1.33
C GLY A 163 13.38 -9.12 -0.22
N CYS A 164 12.71 -8.21 0.45
CA CYS A 164 13.23 -7.41 1.56
C CYS A 164 12.07 -7.01 2.48
N VAL A 165 12.32 -6.95 3.79
CA VAL A 165 11.38 -6.46 4.79
C VAL A 165 11.99 -5.26 5.50
N ILE A 166 11.24 -4.15 5.55
CA ILE A 166 11.63 -2.93 6.28
C ILE A 166 10.57 -2.68 7.34
N VAL A 167 10.90 -2.90 8.60
CA VAL A 167 9.99 -2.65 9.73
C VAL A 167 10.21 -1.24 10.26
N THR A 168 9.20 -0.38 10.15
CA THR A 168 9.31 0.98 10.67
C THR A 168 8.99 1.03 12.17
N GLN A 169 9.82 1.76 12.95
CA GLN A 169 9.79 1.81 14.42
C GLN A 169 9.61 3.24 14.96
N GLY A 170 8.86 4.09 14.23
CA GLY A 170 8.61 5.46 14.61
C GLY A 170 9.91 6.26 14.76
N GLU A 171 10.10 6.88 15.95
CA GLU A 171 11.30 7.67 16.25
C GLU A 171 12.58 6.84 16.40
N HIS A 172 12.47 5.52 16.54
CA HIS A 172 13.61 4.60 16.64
C HIS A 172 14.16 4.17 15.26
N GLY A 173 13.58 4.70 14.17
CA GLY A 173 14.06 4.43 12.82
C GLY A 173 13.39 3.22 12.18
N CYS A 174 14.16 2.31 11.62
CA CYS A 174 13.66 1.08 11.02
C CYS A 174 14.67 -0.05 11.12
N TYR A 175 14.14 -1.27 11.14
CA TYR A 175 14.90 -2.50 10.95
C TYR A 175 14.74 -2.96 9.50
N LEU A 176 15.84 -3.32 8.84
CA LEU A 176 15.85 -3.81 7.48
C LEU A 176 16.43 -5.23 7.44
N ARG A 177 15.73 -6.14 6.78
CA ARG A 177 16.22 -7.49 6.48
C ARG A 177 15.94 -7.86 5.04
N GLY A 178 16.97 -8.24 4.31
CA GLY A 178 16.94 -8.78 2.95
C GLY A 178 17.72 -10.08 2.86
N GLN A 179 17.74 -10.74 1.70
CA GLN A 179 18.42 -12.03 1.54
C GLN A 179 19.91 -12.01 1.94
N ASN A 180 20.58 -10.86 1.84
CA ASN A 180 22.01 -10.71 2.15
C ASN A 180 22.33 -9.48 3.01
N VAL A 181 21.32 -8.86 3.61
CA VAL A 181 21.47 -7.61 4.40
C VAL A 181 20.56 -7.66 5.61
N GLU A 182 21.12 -7.30 6.76
CA GLU A 182 20.40 -7.08 8.01
C GLU A 182 21.00 -5.85 8.72
N CYS A 183 20.17 -4.86 9.14
CA CYS A 183 20.57 -3.65 9.89
C CYS A 183 19.39 -2.94 10.56
#